data_9ce3357207ecc17c1b6aacb2fcf88bb7
#
_entry.id   9ce3357207ecc17c1b6aacb2fcf88bb7
#
_cell.length_a   1.000
_cell.length_b   1.000
_cell.length_c   1.000
_cell.angle_alpha   90.00
_cell.angle_beta   90.00
_cell.angle_gamma   90.00
#
_symmetry.space_group_name_H-M   'P 1'
#
loop_
_entity.id
_entity.type
_entity.pdbx_description
1 polymer ?
#
loop_
_entity_poly.entity_id
_entity_poly.type
_entity_poly.pdbx_seq_one_letter_code
_entity_poly.pdbx_strand_id
1 'polypeptide(L)'
;RGGKRYDDTVALDGVDLAVADGEFVAVVGPSGCGKSTLLRVLSGLEARFEGRVTVDGTDVRAGGSDDVGMVFQEPRLLDWADVRENVAVGLPADVDPASPAARDRVGDLIETVGLDGFADSHPGELSGGMAQRVSLARGLAYDPSVLLLDEPFSALDRLTKADQQDHLLDVWEQRGTTVVLVTHDVEEAVYLADRVVVLAGQPGTVASVVDVDVERPRERADPDLVALRREVTDALGR
;
A
#
# COMPACT_ATOMS: atom_id res chain seq x y z
N ARG A 1 13.56 -8.52 -15.02
CA ARG A 1 14.46 -8.27 -13.89
C ARG A 1 14.79 -6.81 -13.82
N GLY A 2 14.57 -6.19 -12.66
CA GLY A 2 14.77 -4.77 -12.42
C GLY A 2 15.83 -4.52 -11.36
N GLY A 3 16.56 -3.40 -11.49
CA GLY A 3 17.54 -2.95 -10.53
C GLY A 3 17.49 -1.43 -10.33
N LYS A 4 17.94 -0.94 -9.17
CA LYS A 4 18.02 0.48 -8.86
C LYS A 4 19.32 0.82 -8.15
N ARG A 5 20.00 1.83 -8.67
CA ARG A 5 21.22 2.40 -8.09
C ARG A 5 21.02 3.88 -7.78
N TYR A 6 21.51 4.30 -6.62
CA TYR A 6 21.67 5.70 -6.24
C TYR A 6 23.17 5.97 -6.09
N ASP A 7 23.73 6.82 -6.92
CA ASP A 7 25.17 7.09 -6.99
C ASP A 7 25.98 5.77 -6.97
N ASP A 8 26.76 5.54 -5.91
CA ASP A 8 27.58 4.33 -5.75
C ASP A 8 26.84 3.18 -5.03
N THR A 9 25.60 3.39 -4.56
CA THR A 9 24.86 2.40 -3.78
C THR A 9 23.82 1.70 -4.66
N VAL A 10 23.91 0.38 -4.79
CA VAL A 10 22.87 -0.43 -5.40
C VAL A 10 21.79 -0.70 -4.33
N ALA A 11 20.59 -0.22 -4.57
CA ALA A 11 19.46 -0.40 -3.65
C ALA A 11 18.67 -1.68 -3.94
N LEU A 12 18.46 -1.98 -5.23
CA LEU A 12 17.77 -3.19 -5.70
C LEU A 12 18.58 -3.85 -6.81
N ASP A 13 18.66 -5.17 -6.80
CA ASP A 13 19.34 -5.95 -7.84
C ASP A 13 18.49 -7.16 -8.26
N GLY A 14 18.24 -7.27 -9.55
CA GLY A 14 17.62 -8.42 -10.17
C GLY A 14 16.21 -8.76 -9.67
N VAL A 15 15.44 -7.79 -9.15
CA VAL A 15 14.06 -8.01 -8.70
C VAL A 15 13.18 -8.40 -9.88
N ASP A 16 12.51 -9.55 -9.76
CA ASP A 16 11.58 -10.08 -10.75
C ASP A 16 10.30 -10.49 -10.02
N LEU A 17 9.23 -9.74 -10.21
CA LEU A 17 7.96 -9.91 -9.52
C LEU A 17 6.82 -9.64 -10.51
N ALA A 18 5.86 -10.54 -10.56
CA ALA A 18 4.58 -10.34 -11.20
C ALA A 18 3.49 -10.35 -10.13
N VAL A 19 2.54 -9.45 -10.24
CA VAL A 19 1.36 -9.35 -9.37
C VAL A 19 0.13 -9.50 -10.25
N ALA A 20 -0.78 -10.36 -9.88
CA ALA A 20 -2.02 -10.57 -10.61
C ALA A 20 -3.02 -9.44 -10.32
N ASP A 21 -3.95 -9.26 -11.23
CA ASP A 21 -5.04 -8.31 -11.04
C ASP A 21 -5.91 -8.70 -9.83
N GLY A 22 -6.20 -7.72 -8.97
CA GLY A 22 -6.92 -7.92 -7.72
C GLY A 22 -6.13 -8.63 -6.60
N GLU A 23 -4.87 -9.03 -6.82
CA GLU A 23 -4.03 -9.70 -5.82
C GLU A 23 -3.58 -8.74 -4.71
N PHE A 24 -3.58 -9.21 -3.48
CA PHE A 24 -2.96 -8.52 -2.35
C PHE A 24 -1.56 -9.13 -2.08
N VAL A 25 -0.51 -8.41 -2.42
CA VAL A 25 0.88 -8.84 -2.20
C VAL A 25 1.51 -8.03 -1.07
N ALA A 26 2.14 -8.70 -0.11
CA ALA A 26 2.98 -8.03 0.88
C ALA A 26 4.47 -8.23 0.57
N VAL A 27 5.24 -7.18 0.72
CA VAL A 27 6.70 -7.19 0.60
C VAL A 27 7.31 -6.95 1.97
N VAL A 28 8.00 -7.94 2.51
CA VAL A 28 8.67 -7.85 3.80
C VAL A 28 10.19 -7.88 3.64
N GLY A 29 10.91 -7.30 4.61
CA GLY A 29 12.36 -7.30 4.59
C GLY A 29 12.95 -6.40 5.67
N PRO A 30 14.23 -6.55 6.01
CA PRO A 30 14.89 -5.72 7.01
C PRO A 30 14.94 -4.24 6.58
N SER A 31 15.21 -3.36 7.54
CA SER A 31 15.40 -1.94 7.23
C SER A 31 16.58 -1.75 6.26
N GLY A 32 16.38 -0.91 5.26
CA GLY A 32 17.41 -0.62 4.25
C GLY A 32 17.56 -1.63 3.11
N CYS A 33 16.77 -2.71 3.06
CA CYS A 33 16.83 -3.68 1.93
C CYS A 33 16.17 -3.18 0.63
N GLY A 34 15.67 -1.94 0.57
CA GLY A 34 15.14 -1.37 -0.68
C GLY A 34 13.62 -1.38 -0.83
N LYS A 35 12.82 -1.74 0.19
CA LYS A 35 11.35 -1.79 0.11
C LYS A 35 10.72 -0.48 -0.38
N SER A 36 11.04 0.64 0.26
CA SER A 36 10.51 1.96 -0.17
C SER A 36 11.07 2.39 -1.53
N THR A 37 12.28 1.93 -1.91
CA THR A 37 12.80 2.12 -3.26
C THR A 37 11.97 1.35 -4.28
N LEU A 38 11.58 0.11 -3.96
CA LEU A 38 10.69 -0.68 -4.82
C LEU A 38 9.36 0.05 -5.04
N LEU A 39 8.70 0.52 -3.97
CA LEU A 39 7.45 1.29 -4.10
C LEU A 39 7.61 2.55 -4.95
N ARG A 40 8.72 3.30 -4.78
CA ARG A 40 8.99 4.49 -5.59
C ARG A 40 9.18 4.17 -7.08
N VAL A 41 9.78 3.02 -7.39
CA VAL A 41 9.90 2.54 -8.77
C VAL A 41 8.53 2.13 -9.31
N LEU A 42 7.73 1.39 -8.54
CA LEU A 42 6.38 0.96 -8.93
C LEU A 42 5.42 2.15 -9.14
N SER A 43 5.53 3.19 -8.29
CA SER A 43 4.71 4.41 -8.40
C SER A 43 5.17 5.38 -9.49
N GLY A 44 6.28 5.10 -10.21
CA GLY A 44 6.83 6.02 -11.18
C GLY A 44 7.55 7.26 -10.58
N LEU A 45 7.55 7.42 -9.24
CA LEU A 45 8.27 8.50 -8.55
C LEU A 45 9.79 8.40 -8.75
N GLU A 46 10.28 7.20 -9.07
CA GLU A 46 11.67 6.97 -9.42
C GLU A 46 11.75 6.39 -10.84
N ALA A 47 12.02 7.27 -11.80
CA ALA A 47 12.08 6.89 -13.22
C ALA A 47 13.44 6.31 -13.65
N ARG A 48 14.51 6.51 -12.86
CA ARG A 48 15.85 6.02 -13.17
C ARG A 48 16.10 4.67 -12.54
N PHE A 49 15.74 3.61 -13.23
CA PHE A 49 16.00 2.22 -12.84
C PHE A 49 16.34 1.35 -14.04
N GLU A 50 16.99 0.23 -13.81
CA GLU A 50 17.30 -0.78 -14.81
C GLU A 50 16.13 -1.77 -14.93
N GLY A 51 15.93 -2.30 -16.14
CA GLY A 51 14.84 -3.22 -16.42
C GLY A 51 13.54 -2.54 -16.83
N ARG A 52 12.42 -3.21 -16.58
CA ARG A 52 11.09 -2.77 -16.98
C ARG A 52 10.09 -3.01 -15.85
N VAL A 53 9.23 -2.04 -15.62
CA VAL A 53 8.05 -2.13 -14.75
C VAL A 53 6.84 -1.68 -15.54
N THR A 54 5.79 -2.47 -15.53
CA THR A 54 4.53 -2.17 -16.23
C THR A 54 3.35 -2.35 -15.30
N VAL A 55 2.38 -1.46 -15.43
CA VAL A 55 1.03 -1.58 -14.86
C VAL A 55 0.08 -1.67 -16.04
N ASP A 56 -0.76 -2.69 -16.07
CA ASP A 56 -1.70 -2.98 -17.20
C ASP A 56 -1.05 -2.93 -18.58
N GLY A 57 0.19 -3.44 -18.67
CA GLY A 57 0.97 -3.47 -19.89
C GLY A 57 1.69 -2.16 -20.24
N THR A 58 1.41 -1.05 -19.55
CA THR A 58 2.02 0.26 -19.78
C THR A 58 3.26 0.43 -18.88
N ASP A 59 4.40 0.87 -19.46
CA ASP A 59 5.62 1.16 -18.69
C ASP A 59 5.37 2.35 -17.75
N VAL A 60 5.72 2.22 -16.48
CA VAL A 60 5.51 3.28 -15.47
C VAL A 60 6.22 4.59 -15.82
N ARG A 61 7.29 4.53 -16.64
CA ARG A 61 8.00 5.71 -17.14
C ARG A 61 7.27 6.43 -18.28
N ALA A 62 6.27 5.78 -18.89
CA ALA A 62 5.51 6.29 -20.02
C ALA A 62 4.06 6.64 -19.66
N GLY A 63 3.77 6.82 -18.37
CA GLY A 63 2.43 7.15 -17.86
C GLY A 63 1.70 6.00 -17.17
N GLY A 64 2.27 4.80 -17.09
CA GLY A 64 1.67 3.69 -16.32
C GLY A 64 1.59 3.94 -14.81
N SER A 65 2.16 5.05 -14.33
CA SER A 65 2.01 5.52 -12.95
C SER A 65 0.68 6.24 -12.70
N ASP A 66 -0.04 6.61 -13.74
CA ASP A 66 -1.34 7.30 -13.61
C ASP A 66 -2.42 6.37 -13.04
N ASP A 67 -2.22 5.05 -13.16
CA ASP A 67 -3.11 4.03 -12.60
C ASP A 67 -2.68 3.54 -11.22
N VAL A 68 -1.72 4.22 -10.56
CA VAL A 68 -1.12 3.81 -9.30
C VAL A 68 -1.41 4.80 -8.18
N GLY A 69 -2.23 4.40 -7.21
CA GLY A 69 -2.42 5.12 -5.95
C GLY A 69 -1.31 4.81 -4.94
N MET A 70 -0.94 5.78 -4.09
CA MET A 70 0.06 5.58 -3.06
C MET A 70 -0.38 6.13 -1.70
N VAL A 71 -0.25 5.30 -0.68
CA VAL A 71 -0.45 5.65 0.73
C VAL A 71 0.90 5.57 1.43
N PHE A 72 1.31 6.67 2.03
CA PHE A 72 2.59 6.78 2.74
C PHE A 72 2.47 6.36 4.20
N GLN A 73 3.59 6.03 4.81
CA GLN A 73 3.71 5.72 6.23
C GLN A 73 3.14 6.84 7.12
N GLU A 74 3.50 8.10 6.80
CA GLU A 74 2.86 9.27 7.39
C GLU A 74 1.69 9.70 6.51
N PRO A 75 0.50 9.99 7.05
CA PRO A 75 -0.68 10.37 6.26
C PRO A 75 -0.50 11.60 5.37
N ARG A 76 0.41 12.52 5.77
CA ARG A 76 0.72 13.76 5.04
C ARG A 76 -0.53 14.53 4.63
N LEU A 77 -1.44 14.68 5.56
CA LEU A 77 -2.64 15.46 5.33
C LEU A 77 -2.30 16.95 5.25
N LEU A 78 -3.11 17.70 4.54
CA LEU A 78 -3.04 19.15 4.46
C LEU A 78 -3.67 19.73 5.71
N ASP A 79 -2.88 20.32 6.61
CA ASP A 79 -3.32 20.79 7.93
C ASP A 79 -4.40 21.89 7.85
N TRP A 80 -4.42 22.63 6.74
CA TRP A 80 -5.38 23.73 6.50
C TRP A 80 -6.68 23.27 5.82
N ALA A 81 -6.77 22.01 5.41
CA ALA A 81 -7.88 21.41 4.69
C ALA A 81 -8.63 20.45 5.61
N ASP A 82 -9.94 20.36 5.46
CA ASP A 82 -10.75 19.34 6.13
C ASP A 82 -10.58 17.95 5.49
N VAL A 83 -11.25 16.94 6.02
CA VAL A 83 -11.20 15.55 5.50
C VAL A 83 -11.67 15.50 4.06
N ARG A 84 -12.76 16.18 3.73
CA ARG A 84 -13.34 16.22 2.37
C ARG A 84 -12.35 16.81 1.36
N GLU A 85 -11.76 17.94 1.70
CA GLU A 85 -10.75 18.61 0.88
C GLU A 85 -9.50 17.77 0.73
N ASN A 86 -9.04 17.10 1.82
CA ASN A 86 -7.91 16.19 1.78
C ASN A 86 -8.15 14.99 0.85
N VAL A 87 -9.35 14.41 0.83
CA VAL A 87 -9.70 13.33 -0.10
C VAL A 87 -9.80 13.86 -1.53
N ALA A 88 -10.41 15.03 -1.72
CA ALA A 88 -10.61 15.66 -3.03
C ALA A 88 -9.29 15.97 -3.77
N VAL A 89 -8.19 16.22 -3.03
CA VAL A 89 -6.85 16.37 -3.65
C VAL A 89 -6.40 15.12 -4.43
N GLY A 90 -6.93 13.96 -4.09
CA GLY A 90 -6.66 12.70 -4.80
C GLY A 90 -7.47 12.51 -6.09
N LEU A 91 -8.40 13.40 -6.42
CA LEU A 91 -9.16 13.30 -7.67
C LEU A 91 -8.27 13.55 -8.89
N PRO A 92 -8.62 12.99 -10.08
CA PRO A 92 -7.92 13.30 -11.33
C PRO A 92 -7.88 14.82 -11.60
N ALA A 93 -6.77 15.28 -12.18
CA ALA A 93 -6.52 16.72 -12.38
C ALA A 93 -7.54 17.42 -13.32
N ASP A 94 -8.23 16.65 -14.16
CA ASP A 94 -9.28 17.13 -15.08
C ASP A 94 -10.68 17.14 -14.46
N VAL A 95 -10.82 16.65 -13.22
CA VAL A 95 -12.08 16.62 -12.47
C VAL A 95 -12.20 17.90 -11.65
N ASP A 96 -13.30 18.66 -11.84
CA ASP A 96 -13.64 19.78 -10.96
C ASP A 96 -14.11 19.25 -9.60
N PRO A 97 -13.36 19.50 -8.50
CA PRO A 97 -13.74 19.04 -7.16
C PRO A 97 -15.08 19.64 -6.67
N ALA A 98 -15.52 20.75 -7.26
CA ALA A 98 -16.79 21.39 -6.93
C ALA A 98 -17.98 20.78 -7.68
N SER A 99 -17.76 19.90 -8.65
CA SER A 99 -18.84 19.25 -9.37
C SER A 99 -19.66 18.31 -8.46
N PRO A 100 -20.97 18.13 -8.69
CA PRO A 100 -21.78 17.20 -7.91
C PRO A 100 -21.20 15.77 -7.88
N ALA A 101 -20.78 15.26 -9.04
CA ALA A 101 -20.23 13.91 -9.15
C ALA A 101 -18.90 13.72 -8.34
N ALA A 102 -18.04 14.75 -8.30
CA ALA A 102 -16.83 14.71 -7.50
C ALA A 102 -17.15 14.73 -5.99
N ARG A 103 -18.14 15.52 -5.58
CA ARG A 103 -18.57 15.57 -4.18
C ARG A 103 -19.20 14.26 -3.73
N ASP A 104 -20.04 13.65 -4.57
CA ASP A 104 -20.64 12.35 -4.29
C ASP A 104 -19.53 11.29 -4.15
N ARG A 105 -18.57 11.23 -5.10
CA ARG A 105 -17.42 10.32 -5.04
C ARG A 105 -16.58 10.50 -3.77
N VAL A 106 -16.28 11.73 -3.39
CA VAL A 106 -15.55 12.03 -2.14
C VAL A 106 -16.34 11.58 -0.93
N GLY A 107 -17.67 11.82 -0.93
CA GLY A 107 -18.58 11.34 0.13
C GLY A 107 -18.57 9.83 0.27
N ASP A 108 -18.72 9.10 -0.84
CA ASP A 108 -18.68 7.62 -0.88
C ASP A 108 -17.34 7.06 -0.38
N LEU A 109 -16.21 7.74 -0.69
CA LEU A 109 -14.90 7.34 -0.19
C LEU A 109 -14.76 7.55 1.31
N ILE A 110 -15.26 8.65 1.84
CA ILE A 110 -15.26 8.93 3.29
C ILE A 110 -16.12 7.90 4.02
N GLU A 111 -17.28 7.55 3.48
CA GLU A 111 -18.12 6.46 3.98
C GLU A 111 -17.39 5.11 3.92
N THR A 112 -16.81 4.78 2.76
CA THR A 112 -16.05 3.53 2.54
C THR A 112 -14.95 3.34 3.58
N VAL A 113 -14.26 4.43 3.99
CA VAL A 113 -13.21 4.34 5.03
C VAL A 113 -13.76 4.54 6.45
N GLY A 114 -15.09 4.53 6.64
CA GLY A 114 -15.74 4.62 7.96
C GLY A 114 -15.46 5.93 8.70
N LEU A 115 -15.47 7.05 7.97
CA LEU A 115 -15.29 8.39 8.52
C LEU A 115 -16.57 9.24 8.44
N ASP A 116 -17.74 8.57 8.44
CA ASP A 116 -19.02 9.24 8.52
C ASP A 116 -19.05 10.20 9.72
N GLY A 117 -19.50 11.43 9.46
CA GLY A 117 -19.56 12.47 10.48
C GLY A 117 -18.25 13.21 10.75
N PHE A 118 -17.14 12.87 10.08
CA PHE A 118 -15.84 13.52 10.20
C PHE A 118 -15.42 14.27 8.93
N ALA A 119 -16.32 14.37 7.95
CA ALA A 119 -16.01 14.96 6.65
C ALA A 119 -15.51 16.42 6.72
N ASP A 120 -15.99 17.18 7.69
CA ASP A 120 -15.66 18.58 7.89
C ASP A 120 -14.62 18.80 9.04
N SER A 121 -14.04 17.70 9.57
CA SER A 121 -13.00 17.77 10.60
C SER A 121 -11.63 18.04 9.99
N HIS A 122 -10.79 18.80 10.72
CA HIS A 122 -9.41 19.07 10.33
C HIS A 122 -8.45 18.00 10.89
N PRO A 123 -7.26 17.82 10.28
CA PRO A 123 -6.29 16.82 10.69
C PRO A 123 -5.95 16.81 12.19
N GLY A 124 -5.91 17.99 12.83
CA GLY A 124 -5.64 18.12 14.27
C GLY A 124 -6.74 17.56 15.18
N GLU A 125 -7.91 17.25 14.65
CA GLU A 125 -9.06 16.68 15.37
C GLU A 125 -9.17 15.17 15.19
N LEU A 126 -8.30 14.58 14.34
CA LEU A 126 -8.33 13.18 13.99
C LEU A 126 -7.35 12.36 14.86
N SER A 127 -7.74 11.13 15.20
CA SER A 127 -6.79 10.16 15.72
C SER A 127 -5.82 9.72 14.60
N GLY A 128 -4.67 9.12 14.96
CA GLY A 128 -3.72 8.63 13.97
C GLY A 128 -4.34 7.61 12.99
N GLY A 129 -5.19 6.72 13.49
CA GLY A 129 -5.93 5.77 12.65
C GLY A 129 -6.94 6.45 11.71
N MET A 130 -7.62 7.50 12.16
CA MET A 130 -8.51 8.28 11.30
C MET A 130 -7.74 9.02 10.21
N ALA A 131 -6.61 9.64 10.57
CA ALA A 131 -5.75 10.31 9.60
C ALA A 131 -5.22 9.33 8.53
N GLN A 132 -4.91 8.09 8.93
CA GLN A 132 -4.49 7.03 7.99
C GLN A 132 -5.63 6.63 7.04
N ARG A 133 -6.88 6.55 7.54
CA ARG A 133 -8.06 6.29 6.70
C ARG A 133 -8.32 7.42 5.70
N VAL A 134 -8.12 8.67 6.08
CA VAL A 134 -8.19 9.80 5.14
C VAL A 134 -7.13 9.66 4.04
N SER A 135 -5.89 9.27 4.40
CA SER A 135 -4.82 9.01 3.44
C SER A 135 -5.17 7.87 2.49
N LEU A 136 -5.82 6.81 2.99
CA LEU A 136 -6.32 5.70 2.17
C LEU A 136 -7.42 6.18 1.20
N ALA A 137 -8.43 6.90 1.68
CA ALA A 137 -9.48 7.47 0.85
C ALA A 137 -8.92 8.39 -0.26
N ARG A 138 -7.93 9.22 0.09
CA ARG A 138 -7.21 10.05 -0.88
C ARG A 138 -6.47 9.22 -1.93
N GLY A 139 -5.81 8.14 -1.53
CA GLY A 139 -5.13 7.22 -2.45
C GLY A 139 -6.08 6.50 -3.40
N LEU A 140 -7.32 6.28 -2.98
CA LEU A 140 -8.39 5.66 -3.77
C LEU A 140 -9.18 6.66 -4.62
N ALA A 141 -9.04 7.97 -4.37
CA ALA A 141 -9.86 8.99 -5.04
C ALA A 141 -9.60 9.09 -6.55
N TYR A 142 -8.42 8.68 -6.98
CA TYR A 142 -8.06 8.59 -8.40
C TYR A 142 -8.66 7.35 -9.09
N ASP A 143 -9.17 6.36 -8.35
CA ASP A 143 -9.61 5.04 -8.83
C ASP A 143 -8.48 4.19 -9.42
N PRO A 144 -7.38 4.02 -8.71
CA PRO A 144 -6.22 3.33 -9.24
C PRO A 144 -6.48 1.84 -9.42
N SER A 145 -5.88 1.24 -10.46
CA SER A 145 -5.85 -0.23 -10.62
C SER A 145 -4.90 -0.90 -9.62
N VAL A 146 -3.87 -0.15 -9.17
CA VAL A 146 -2.89 -0.61 -8.18
C VAL A 146 -2.78 0.38 -7.03
N LEU A 147 -2.89 -0.12 -5.79
CA LEU A 147 -2.68 0.66 -4.57
C LEU A 147 -1.38 0.22 -3.88
N LEU A 148 -0.45 1.14 -3.71
CA LEU A 148 0.81 0.93 -3.02
C LEU A 148 0.72 1.46 -1.59
N LEU A 149 1.08 0.64 -0.60
CA LEU A 149 1.02 0.98 0.82
C LEU A 149 2.43 0.89 1.43
N ASP A 150 2.98 2.01 1.90
CA ASP A 150 4.31 2.07 2.53
C ASP A 150 4.17 2.10 4.06
N GLU A 151 4.31 0.95 4.72
CA GLU A 151 4.23 0.77 6.18
C GLU A 151 3.02 1.49 6.84
N PRO A 152 1.78 1.32 6.33
CA PRO A 152 0.64 2.17 6.66
C PRO A 152 0.19 2.07 8.13
N PHE A 153 0.62 1.03 8.87
CA PHE A 153 0.19 0.77 10.24
C PHE A 153 1.32 0.89 11.26
N SER A 154 2.52 1.29 10.85
CA SER A 154 3.73 1.28 11.69
C SER A 154 3.67 2.24 12.88
N ALA A 155 2.89 3.32 12.77
CA ALA A 155 2.73 4.34 13.82
C ALA A 155 1.53 4.10 14.75
N LEU A 156 0.78 3.00 14.56
CA LEU A 156 -0.43 2.71 15.31
C LEU A 156 -0.16 1.78 16.50
N ASP A 157 -0.91 1.97 17.59
CA ASP A 157 -0.97 1.01 18.68
C ASP A 157 -1.62 -0.31 18.22
N ARG A 158 -1.41 -1.38 19.00
CA ARG A 158 -1.80 -2.73 18.59
C ARG A 158 -3.30 -2.91 18.32
N LEU A 159 -4.17 -2.28 19.10
CA LEU A 159 -5.62 -2.43 18.94
C LEU A 159 -6.09 -1.66 17.69
N THR A 160 -5.69 -0.40 17.60
CA THR A 160 -5.98 0.44 16.42
C THR A 160 -5.44 -0.19 15.14
N LYS A 161 -4.24 -0.81 15.20
CA LYS A 161 -3.63 -1.51 14.06
C LYS A 161 -4.51 -2.66 13.58
N ALA A 162 -5.00 -3.51 14.50
CA ALA A 162 -5.86 -4.64 14.14
C ALA A 162 -7.15 -4.16 13.44
N ASP A 163 -7.83 -3.18 14.01
CA ASP A 163 -9.05 -2.60 13.44
C ASP A 163 -8.81 -1.98 12.05
N GLN A 164 -7.64 -1.31 11.86
CA GLN A 164 -7.29 -0.73 10.57
C GLN A 164 -6.96 -1.78 9.50
N GLN A 165 -6.34 -2.89 9.89
CA GLN A 165 -6.05 -4.00 8.99
C GLN A 165 -7.32 -4.69 8.52
N ASP A 166 -8.27 -4.93 9.43
CA ASP A 166 -9.56 -5.54 9.10
C ASP A 166 -10.34 -4.60 8.16
N HIS A 167 -10.36 -3.31 8.46
CA HIS A 167 -10.99 -2.30 7.62
C HIS A 167 -10.35 -2.19 6.22
N LEU A 168 -9.01 -2.29 6.12
CA LEU A 168 -8.34 -2.31 4.81
C LEU A 168 -8.76 -3.52 3.98
N LEU A 169 -8.94 -4.69 4.59
CA LEU A 169 -9.45 -5.88 3.89
C LEU A 169 -10.88 -5.66 3.38
N ASP A 170 -11.77 -5.09 4.19
CA ASP A 170 -13.13 -4.77 3.77
C ASP A 170 -13.15 -3.85 2.54
N VAL A 171 -12.32 -2.79 2.56
CA VAL A 171 -12.18 -1.85 1.43
C VAL A 171 -11.61 -2.55 0.19
N TRP A 172 -10.58 -3.39 0.38
CA TRP A 172 -9.96 -4.14 -0.71
C TRP A 172 -10.92 -5.14 -1.36
N GLU A 173 -11.65 -5.93 -0.56
CA GLU A 173 -12.64 -6.90 -1.07
C GLU A 173 -13.79 -6.23 -1.84
N GLN A 174 -14.22 -5.04 -1.39
CA GLN A 174 -15.28 -4.29 -2.06
C GLN A 174 -14.84 -3.72 -3.42
N ARG A 175 -13.55 -3.34 -3.56
CA ARG A 175 -13.05 -2.63 -4.73
C ARG A 175 -12.34 -3.53 -5.73
N GLY A 176 -11.77 -4.64 -5.30
CA GLY A 176 -10.99 -5.53 -6.15
C GLY A 176 -9.69 -4.91 -6.68
N THR A 177 -9.20 -3.83 -6.05
CA THR A 177 -7.96 -3.13 -6.45
C THR A 177 -6.75 -4.02 -6.13
N THR A 178 -5.77 -4.10 -7.05
CA THR A 178 -4.50 -4.76 -6.77
C THR A 178 -3.74 -4.01 -5.68
N VAL A 179 -3.23 -4.71 -4.65
CA VAL A 179 -2.52 -4.07 -3.53
C VAL A 179 -1.09 -4.58 -3.43
N VAL A 180 -0.13 -3.66 -3.28
CA VAL A 180 1.25 -3.96 -2.88
C VAL A 180 1.55 -3.25 -1.58
N LEU A 181 1.61 -4.03 -0.50
CA LEU A 181 1.93 -3.55 0.86
C LEU A 181 3.41 -3.77 1.14
N VAL A 182 4.11 -2.72 1.56
CA VAL A 182 5.43 -2.86 2.18
C VAL A 182 5.31 -2.76 3.68
N THR A 183 5.89 -3.72 4.38
CA THR A 183 5.91 -3.73 5.85
C THR A 183 7.16 -4.43 6.38
N HIS A 184 7.52 -4.18 7.63
CA HIS A 184 8.51 -4.96 8.37
C HIS A 184 7.85 -5.99 9.33
N ASP A 185 6.52 -5.97 9.43
CA ASP A 185 5.74 -6.84 10.31
C ASP A 185 5.25 -8.08 9.55
N VAL A 186 5.84 -9.23 9.87
CA VAL A 186 5.51 -10.52 9.25
C VAL A 186 4.09 -10.97 9.59
N GLU A 187 3.59 -10.65 10.79
CA GLU A 187 2.22 -10.98 11.18
C GLU A 187 1.21 -10.24 10.31
N GLU A 188 1.45 -8.95 10.08
CA GLU A 188 0.66 -8.11 9.20
C GLU A 188 0.66 -8.65 7.76
N ALA A 189 1.85 -8.94 7.22
CA ALA A 189 2.00 -9.45 5.86
C ALA A 189 1.20 -10.75 5.63
N VAL A 190 1.34 -11.73 6.52
CA VAL A 190 0.66 -13.03 6.41
C VAL A 190 -0.85 -12.91 6.67
N TYR A 191 -1.27 -11.96 7.53
CA TYR A 191 -2.67 -11.74 7.80
C TYR A 191 -3.41 -11.13 6.59
N LEU A 192 -2.79 -10.16 5.93
CA LEU A 192 -3.43 -9.36 4.87
C LEU A 192 -3.27 -9.97 3.47
N ALA A 193 -2.09 -10.48 3.13
CA ALA A 193 -1.74 -10.77 1.74
C ALA A 193 -2.16 -12.18 1.27
N ASP A 194 -2.35 -12.32 -0.03
CA ASP A 194 -2.45 -13.63 -0.71
C ASP A 194 -1.08 -14.23 -0.92
N ARG A 195 -0.04 -13.37 -0.99
CA ARG A 195 1.34 -13.77 -1.19
C ARG A 195 2.31 -12.80 -0.50
N VAL A 196 3.32 -13.36 0.15
CA VAL A 196 4.38 -12.60 0.82
C VAL A 196 5.69 -12.75 0.06
N VAL A 197 6.25 -11.62 -0.37
CA VAL A 197 7.56 -11.53 -1.02
C VAL A 197 8.59 -11.10 0.01
N VAL A 198 9.61 -11.91 0.21
CA VAL A 198 10.72 -11.61 1.13
C VAL A 198 11.84 -10.96 0.36
N LEU A 199 12.13 -9.68 0.68
CA LEU A 199 13.32 -8.98 0.21
C LEU A 199 14.43 -9.14 1.25
N ALA A 200 15.61 -9.54 0.81
CA ALA A 200 16.79 -9.68 1.65
C ALA A 200 18.04 -9.08 0.98
N GLY A 201 19.05 -8.85 1.81
CA GLY A 201 20.35 -8.36 1.35
C GLY A 201 20.43 -6.84 1.17
N GLN A 202 21.65 -6.41 0.83
CA GLN A 202 22.00 -5.07 0.38
C GLN A 202 23.06 -5.23 -0.72
N PRO A 203 22.64 -5.13 -2.00
CA PRO A 203 21.34 -4.73 -2.56
C PRO A 203 20.20 -5.69 -2.26
N GLY A 204 18.97 -5.13 -2.24
CA GLY A 204 17.76 -5.94 -2.05
C GLY A 204 17.47 -6.84 -3.25
N THR A 205 17.29 -8.11 -2.95
CA THR A 205 16.91 -9.16 -3.91
C THR A 205 15.69 -9.91 -3.38
N VAL A 206 14.92 -10.55 -4.25
CA VAL A 206 13.84 -11.46 -3.82
C VAL A 206 14.50 -12.76 -3.32
N ALA A 207 14.43 -12.99 -2.01
CA ALA A 207 14.98 -14.16 -1.35
C ALA A 207 13.99 -15.33 -1.36
N SER A 208 12.72 -15.08 -1.17
CA SER A 208 11.65 -16.06 -1.16
C SER A 208 10.31 -15.43 -1.53
N VAL A 209 9.39 -16.25 -2.00
CA VAL A 209 7.98 -15.91 -2.20
C VAL A 209 7.18 -17.01 -1.50
N VAL A 210 6.23 -16.63 -0.65
CA VAL A 210 5.40 -17.52 0.16
C VAL A 210 3.94 -17.25 -0.18
N ASP A 211 3.23 -18.24 -0.68
CA ASP A 211 1.79 -18.16 -0.93
C ASP A 211 1.04 -18.35 0.40
N VAL A 212 -0.03 -17.59 0.60
CA VAL A 212 -0.85 -17.64 1.82
C VAL A 212 -2.20 -18.26 1.48
N ASP A 213 -2.20 -19.61 1.36
CA ASP A 213 -3.37 -20.42 0.99
C ASP A 213 -4.33 -20.63 2.19
N VAL A 214 -4.63 -19.54 2.92
CA VAL A 214 -5.61 -19.53 4.01
C VAL A 214 -6.77 -18.63 3.62
N GLU A 215 -7.98 -19.19 3.60
CA GLU A 215 -9.19 -18.48 3.20
C GLU A 215 -9.50 -17.29 4.16
N ARG A 216 -10.11 -16.25 3.64
CA ARG A 216 -10.64 -15.12 4.42
C ARG A 216 -12.12 -15.36 4.78
N PRO A 217 -12.63 -14.90 5.93
CA PRO A 217 -11.89 -14.12 6.96
C PRO A 217 -10.89 -14.98 7.75
N ARG A 218 -9.70 -14.45 8.00
CA ARG A 218 -8.62 -15.11 8.73
C ARG A 218 -8.68 -14.81 10.21
N GLU A 219 -8.40 -15.81 11.04
CA GLU A 219 -8.18 -15.60 12.47
C GLU A 219 -6.67 -15.46 12.75
N ARG A 220 -6.26 -14.40 13.49
CA ARG A 220 -4.83 -14.13 13.79
C ARG A 220 -4.13 -15.27 14.53
N ALA A 221 -4.90 -16.10 15.26
CA ALA A 221 -4.43 -17.26 15.99
C ALA A 221 -4.47 -18.56 15.18
N ASP A 222 -4.87 -18.53 13.91
CA ASP A 222 -4.94 -19.70 13.05
C ASP A 222 -3.57 -20.40 12.99
N PRO A 223 -3.51 -21.74 13.26
CA PRO A 223 -2.27 -22.49 13.22
C PRO A 223 -1.52 -22.41 11.88
N ASP A 224 -2.24 -22.36 10.76
CA ASP A 224 -1.66 -22.28 9.43
C ASP A 224 -1.02 -20.89 9.21
N LEU A 225 -1.66 -19.80 9.66
CA LEU A 225 -1.03 -18.47 9.66
C LEU A 225 0.19 -18.41 10.59
N VAL A 226 0.16 -19.11 11.73
CA VAL A 226 1.33 -19.21 12.63
C VAL A 226 2.49 -19.95 11.95
N ALA A 227 2.21 -21.02 11.19
CA ALA A 227 3.22 -21.76 10.44
C ALA A 227 3.83 -20.89 9.33
N LEU A 228 3.01 -20.18 8.55
CA LEU A 228 3.44 -19.26 7.50
C LEU A 228 4.29 -18.11 8.06
N ARG A 229 3.93 -17.55 9.23
CA ARG A 229 4.77 -16.54 9.90
C ARG A 229 6.18 -17.04 10.22
N ARG A 230 6.32 -18.30 10.63
CA ARG A 230 7.63 -18.91 10.87
C ARG A 230 8.41 -19.07 9.57
N GLU A 231 7.75 -19.55 8.52
CA GLU A 231 8.38 -19.72 7.20
C GLU A 231 8.93 -18.39 6.67
N VAL A 232 8.13 -17.33 6.69
CA VAL A 232 8.55 -15.98 6.28
C VAL A 232 9.68 -15.45 7.17
N THR A 233 9.60 -15.67 8.49
CA THR A 233 10.64 -15.24 9.43
C THR A 233 11.95 -15.96 9.18
N ASP A 234 11.91 -17.27 8.92
CA ASP A 234 13.10 -18.09 8.60
C ASP A 234 13.73 -17.64 7.27
N ALA A 235 12.92 -17.22 6.31
CA ALA A 235 13.40 -16.67 5.04
C ALA A 235 14.08 -15.28 5.21
N LEU A 236 13.62 -14.46 6.16
CA LEU A 236 14.25 -13.18 6.50
C LEU A 236 15.59 -13.32 7.20
N GLY A 237 15.82 -14.43 7.92
CA GLY A 237 17.05 -14.71 8.67
C GLY A 237 18.17 -15.35 7.83
N ARG A 238 17.94 -15.63 6.56
CA ARG A 238 18.92 -16.21 5.62
C ARG A 238 19.60 -15.12 4.80
#